data_65ad61346114d9f3d634da0ade4f72be
#
_entry.id   65ad61346114d9f3d634da0ade4f72be
#
_cell.length_a   1.000
_cell.length_b   1.000
_cell.length_c   1.000
_cell.angle_alpha   90.00
_cell.angle_beta   90.00
_cell.angle_gamma   90.00
#
_symmetry.space_group_name_H-M   'P 1'
#
loop_
_entity.id
_entity.type
_entity.pdbx_description
1 polymer ?
#
loop_
_entity_poly.entity_id
_entity_poly.type
_entity_poly.pdbx_seq_one_letter_code
_entity_poly.pdbx_strand_id
1 'polypeptide(L)'
;LYKEELNRVFLRQEMLAITDGIIAWIDSVSKDSNVIFPLIRKSNEIAYYFAERGVDKEAIKGIQENTNAMRKQLTRAYTISRNNFIKPAYTLLHSILFIVMSLLLITKFKSASADYLVTSAVTFLFSYLYLLISGLDDPFDVFNGDTNVDLKPIDRFKQRLDSDFLV
;
A
#
# COMPACT_ATOMS: atom_id res chain seq x y z
N LEU A 1 -27.58 29.41 8.55
CA LEU A 1 -28.37 28.52 9.44
C LEU A 1 -27.78 27.12 9.62
N TYR A 2 -27.06 26.58 8.61
CA TYR A 2 -26.52 25.21 8.67
C TYR A 2 -25.23 25.07 9.48
N LYS A 3 -24.53 26.14 9.81
CA LYS A 3 -23.20 26.09 10.47
C LYS A 3 -23.24 25.76 11.97
N GLU A 4 -24.35 26.01 12.64
CA GLU A 4 -24.44 25.83 14.09
C GLU A 4 -24.73 24.38 14.52
N GLU A 5 -25.32 23.56 13.64
CA GLU A 5 -25.67 22.17 13.97
C GLU A 5 -24.59 21.14 13.65
N LEU A 6 -23.56 21.53 12.89
CA LEU A 6 -22.44 20.64 12.56
C LEU A 6 -21.45 20.60 13.72
N ASN A 7 -21.40 19.47 14.41
CA ASN A 7 -20.39 19.25 15.44
C ASN A 7 -19.00 19.05 14.79
N ARG A 8 -18.28 20.16 14.63
CA ARG A 8 -16.94 20.19 14.03
C ARG A 8 -15.95 19.28 14.76
N VAL A 9 -16.03 19.25 16.10
CA VAL A 9 -15.15 18.41 16.93
C VAL A 9 -15.39 16.94 16.64
N PHE A 10 -16.64 16.53 16.55
CA PHE A 10 -17.00 15.15 16.18
C PHE A 10 -16.48 14.77 14.80
N LEU A 11 -16.74 15.60 13.79
CA LEU A 11 -16.28 15.35 12.42
C LEU A 11 -14.75 15.23 12.34
N ARG A 12 -14.04 16.14 13.02
CA ARG A 12 -12.58 16.09 13.08
C ARG A 12 -12.09 14.78 13.71
N GLN A 13 -12.67 14.38 14.84
CA GLN A 13 -12.30 13.13 15.51
C GLN A 13 -12.56 11.91 14.62
N GLU A 14 -13.69 11.86 13.92
CA GLU A 14 -14.01 10.78 13.01
C GLU A 14 -13.06 10.71 11.80
N MET A 15 -12.73 11.86 11.20
CA MET A 15 -11.79 11.93 10.08
C MET A 15 -10.37 11.53 10.51
N LEU A 16 -9.92 11.97 11.69
CA LEU A 16 -8.63 11.55 12.25
C LEU A 16 -8.62 10.04 12.53
N ALA A 17 -9.67 9.50 13.14
CA ALA A 17 -9.76 8.08 13.43
C ALA A 17 -9.73 7.21 12.18
N ILE A 18 -10.38 7.65 11.08
CA ILE A 18 -10.31 6.97 9.77
C ILE A 18 -8.89 7.03 9.23
N THR A 19 -8.25 8.21 9.26
CA THR A 19 -6.91 8.41 8.74
C THR A 19 -5.87 7.59 9.51
N ASP A 20 -5.92 7.62 10.84
CA ASP A 20 -5.03 6.83 11.71
C ASP A 20 -5.25 5.34 11.53
N GLY A 21 -6.50 4.92 11.35
CA GLY A 21 -6.85 3.54 11.07
C GLY A 21 -6.29 3.06 9.72
N ILE A 22 -6.29 3.91 8.69
CA ILE A 22 -5.70 3.59 7.38
C ILE A 22 -4.17 3.47 7.51
N ILE A 23 -3.51 4.41 8.20
CA ILE A 23 -2.06 4.35 8.44
C ILE A 23 -1.71 3.06 9.20
N ALA A 24 -2.38 2.81 10.33
CA ALA A 24 -2.16 1.61 11.13
C ALA A 24 -2.39 0.31 10.32
N TRP A 25 -3.36 0.32 9.40
CA TRP A 25 -3.57 -0.80 8.50
C TRP A 25 -2.44 -0.95 7.48
N ILE A 26 -1.95 0.15 6.90
CA ILE A 26 -0.80 0.14 5.97
C ILE A 26 0.46 -0.37 6.69
N ASP A 27 0.69 0.03 7.93
CA ASP A 27 1.86 -0.39 8.73
C ASP A 27 1.71 -1.82 9.29
N SER A 28 0.50 -2.37 9.29
CA SER A 28 0.27 -3.72 9.81
C SER A 28 0.81 -4.80 8.90
N VAL A 29 1.47 -5.81 9.46
CA VAL A 29 2.00 -6.96 8.71
C VAL A 29 0.87 -7.82 8.11
N SER A 30 -0.24 -7.96 8.82
CA SER A 30 -1.32 -8.88 8.43
C SER A 30 -2.27 -8.32 7.37
N LYS A 31 -2.32 -7.00 7.16
CA LYS A 31 -3.28 -6.33 6.25
C LYS A 31 -4.71 -6.88 6.39
N ASP A 32 -5.22 -6.97 7.64
CA ASP A 32 -6.50 -7.63 7.92
C ASP A 32 -7.68 -6.84 7.32
N SER A 33 -8.59 -7.57 6.69
CA SER A 33 -9.86 -7.04 6.15
C SER A 33 -10.79 -6.52 7.24
N ASN A 34 -10.73 -7.13 8.44
CA ASN A 34 -11.54 -6.73 9.57
C ASN A 34 -11.23 -5.32 10.08
N VAL A 35 -10.09 -4.75 9.72
CA VAL A 35 -9.71 -3.37 10.05
C VAL A 35 -10.17 -2.41 8.97
N ILE A 36 -9.92 -2.73 7.69
CA ILE A 36 -10.15 -1.78 6.59
C ILE A 36 -11.65 -1.58 6.27
N PHE A 37 -12.47 -2.63 6.32
CA PHE A 37 -13.89 -2.50 5.98
C PHE A 37 -14.70 -1.67 6.97
N PRO A 38 -14.49 -1.75 8.31
CA PRO A 38 -15.09 -0.82 9.27
C PRO A 38 -14.73 0.63 9.03
N LEU A 39 -13.48 0.93 8.61
CA LEU A 39 -13.06 2.31 8.27
C LEU A 39 -13.82 2.85 7.06
N ILE A 40 -14.01 2.03 6.04
CA ILE A 40 -14.81 2.38 4.87
C ILE A 40 -16.28 2.64 5.27
N ARG A 41 -16.84 1.80 6.16
CA ARG A 41 -18.20 2.01 6.67
C ARG A 41 -18.31 3.32 7.42
N LYS A 42 -17.34 3.64 8.28
CA LYS A 42 -17.27 4.87 9.04
C LYS A 42 -17.27 6.12 8.14
N SER A 43 -16.61 6.07 7.00
CA SER A 43 -16.63 7.14 6.00
C SER A 43 -18.04 7.36 5.40
N ASN A 44 -18.81 6.29 5.19
CA ASN A 44 -20.19 6.41 4.75
C ASN A 44 -21.10 7.01 5.85
N GLU A 45 -20.86 6.69 7.12
CA GLU A 45 -21.61 7.24 8.27
C GLU A 45 -21.46 8.76 8.34
N ILE A 46 -20.30 9.30 7.99
CA ILE A 46 -20.11 10.76 7.86
C ILE A 46 -21.03 11.35 6.78
N ALA A 47 -21.17 10.71 5.63
CA ALA A 47 -22.06 11.18 4.58
C ALA A 47 -23.52 11.19 5.03
N TYR A 48 -23.97 10.17 5.77
CA TYR A 48 -25.32 10.14 6.37
C TYR A 48 -25.51 11.22 7.42
N TYR A 49 -24.49 11.46 8.26
CA TYR A 49 -24.50 12.53 9.25
C TYR A 49 -24.77 13.90 8.61
N PHE A 50 -24.17 14.18 7.46
CA PHE A 50 -24.42 15.42 6.71
C PHE A 50 -25.83 15.44 6.08
N ALA A 51 -26.30 14.30 5.57
CA ALA A 51 -27.62 14.19 4.96
C ALA A 51 -28.74 14.47 5.98
N GLU A 52 -28.64 13.93 7.18
CA GLU A 52 -29.61 14.15 8.27
C GLU A 52 -29.71 15.62 8.69
N ARG A 53 -28.62 16.39 8.53
CA ARG A 53 -28.56 17.80 8.87
C ARG A 53 -28.92 18.75 7.74
N GLY A 54 -29.47 18.20 6.64
CA GLY A 54 -29.99 19.00 5.55
C GLY A 54 -28.90 19.71 4.71
N VAL A 55 -27.68 19.18 4.72
CA VAL A 55 -26.62 19.67 3.84
C VAL A 55 -27.03 19.47 2.39
N ASP A 56 -26.59 20.36 1.52
CA ASP A 56 -26.93 20.34 0.10
C ASP A 56 -26.67 18.98 -0.56
N LYS A 57 -27.61 18.53 -1.38
CA LYS A 57 -27.57 17.21 -2.03
C LYS A 57 -26.35 17.04 -2.94
N GLU A 58 -25.89 18.10 -3.59
CA GLU A 58 -24.69 18.03 -4.43
C GLU A 58 -23.43 17.82 -3.59
N ALA A 59 -23.32 18.50 -2.45
CA ALA A 59 -22.22 18.31 -1.52
C ALA A 59 -22.21 16.87 -0.97
N ILE A 60 -23.36 16.33 -0.60
CA ILE A 60 -23.50 14.94 -0.13
C ILE A 60 -23.09 13.96 -1.23
N LYS A 61 -23.53 14.19 -2.46
CA LYS A 61 -23.14 13.38 -3.62
C LYS A 61 -21.62 13.39 -3.82
N GLY A 62 -20.98 14.55 -3.74
CA GLY A 62 -19.51 14.68 -3.82
C GLY A 62 -18.80 13.88 -2.72
N ILE A 63 -19.29 13.92 -1.48
CA ILE A 63 -18.75 13.11 -0.36
C ILE A 63 -18.90 11.62 -0.66
N GLN A 64 -20.07 11.19 -1.14
CA GLN A 64 -20.31 9.78 -1.48
C GLN A 64 -19.43 9.29 -2.62
N GLU A 65 -19.23 10.10 -3.66
CA GLU A 65 -18.34 9.78 -4.78
C GLU A 65 -16.90 9.61 -4.31
N ASN A 66 -16.40 10.52 -3.46
CA ASN A 66 -15.05 10.43 -2.88
C ASN A 66 -14.91 9.22 -1.96
N THR A 67 -15.91 8.92 -1.13
CA THR A 67 -15.93 7.74 -0.27
C THR A 67 -15.92 6.44 -1.09
N ASN A 68 -16.67 6.40 -2.19
CA ASN A 68 -16.65 5.26 -3.10
C ASN A 68 -15.31 5.11 -3.82
N ALA A 69 -14.69 6.22 -4.21
CA ALA A 69 -13.33 6.21 -4.78
C ALA A 69 -12.32 5.68 -3.77
N MET A 70 -12.35 6.17 -2.52
CA MET A 70 -11.51 5.68 -1.43
C MET A 70 -11.73 4.19 -1.18
N ARG A 71 -12.98 3.74 -1.08
CA ARG A 71 -13.33 2.32 -0.96
C ARG A 71 -12.70 1.48 -2.06
N LYS A 72 -12.82 1.91 -3.31
CA LYS A 72 -12.26 1.21 -4.47
C LYS A 72 -10.74 1.09 -4.36
N GLN A 73 -10.04 2.16 -3.98
CA GLN A 73 -8.58 2.17 -3.84
C GLN A 73 -8.12 1.29 -2.66
N LEU A 74 -8.77 1.40 -1.51
CA LEU A 74 -8.45 0.58 -0.33
C LEU A 74 -8.71 -0.92 -0.59
N THR A 75 -9.81 -1.26 -1.26
CA THR A 75 -10.10 -2.65 -1.65
C THR A 75 -9.05 -3.16 -2.64
N ARG A 76 -8.60 -2.32 -3.58
CA ARG A 76 -7.53 -2.67 -4.51
C ARG A 76 -6.20 -2.88 -3.77
N ALA A 77 -5.83 -1.99 -2.86
CA ALA A 77 -4.64 -2.13 -2.04
C ALA A 77 -4.67 -3.42 -1.20
N TYR A 78 -5.82 -3.72 -0.58
CA TYR A 78 -6.05 -4.97 0.14
C TYR A 78 -5.88 -6.19 -0.77
N THR A 79 -6.45 -6.17 -1.96
CA THR A 79 -6.34 -7.27 -2.91
C THR A 79 -4.89 -7.49 -3.36
N ILE A 80 -4.16 -6.41 -3.62
CA ILE A 80 -2.74 -6.48 -4.00
C ILE A 80 -1.91 -7.03 -2.84
N SER A 81 -2.09 -6.54 -1.62
CA SER A 81 -1.33 -7.00 -0.45
C SER A 81 -1.58 -8.46 -0.09
N ARG A 82 -2.77 -8.98 -0.38
CA ARG A 82 -3.14 -10.38 -0.08
C ARG A 82 -2.82 -11.37 -1.20
N ASN A 83 -2.84 -10.90 -2.43
CA ASN A 83 -2.49 -11.75 -3.57
C ASN A 83 -0.97 -11.89 -3.64
N ASN A 84 -0.47 -13.00 -3.14
CA ASN A 84 0.92 -13.45 -3.34
C ASN A 84 1.19 -13.70 -4.84
N PHE A 85 0.98 -12.66 -5.66
CA PHE A 85 1.16 -12.72 -7.12
C PHE A 85 2.62 -13.03 -7.49
N ILE A 86 3.54 -12.78 -6.58
CA ILE A 86 4.98 -12.89 -6.81
C ILE A 86 5.52 -14.29 -6.48
N LYS A 87 4.75 -15.16 -5.79
CA LYS A 87 5.18 -16.57 -5.59
C LYS A 87 5.59 -17.29 -6.87
N PRO A 88 4.84 -17.19 -8.00
CA PRO A 88 5.28 -17.77 -9.27
C PRO A 88 6.59 -17.18 -9.78
N ALA A 89 6.87 -15.88 -9.53
CA ALA A 89 8.13 -15.25 -9.94
C ALA A 89 9.34 -15.82 -9.19
N TYR A 90 9.21 -16.04 -7.87
CA TYR A 90 10.25 -16.71 -7.09
C TYR A 90 10.48 -18.14 -7.57
N THR A 91 9.41 -18.90 -7.83
CA THR A 91 9.53 -20.27 -8.33
C THR A 91 10.24 -20.29 -9.69
N LEU A 92 9.86 -19.38 -10.59
CA LEU A 92 10.51 -19.24 -11.89
C LEU A 92 12.00 -18.87 -11.75
N LEU A 93 12.32 -17.88 -10.89
CA LEU A 93 13.69 -17.45 -10.63
C LEU A 93 14.55 -18.61 -10.11
N HIS A 94 14.05 -19.36 -9.12
CA HIS A 94 14.78 -20.52 -8.58
C HIS A 94 14.97 -21.63 -9.63
N SER A 95 13.95 -21.87 -10.47
CA SER A 95 14.04 -22.87 -11.54
C SER A 95 15.10 -22.49 -12.58
N ILE A 96 15.12 -21.22 -13.00
CA ILE A 96 16.11 -20.72 -13.95
C ILE A 96 17.51 -20.77 -13.31
N LEU A 97 17.65 -20.33 -12.06
CA LEU A 97 18.92 -20.39 -11.33
C LEU A 97 19.46 -21.83 -11.29
N PHE A 98 18.60 -22.80 -10.94
CA PHE A 98 18.99 -24.21 -10.89
C PHE A 98 19.48 -24.71 -12.26
N ILE A 99 18.79 -24.38 -13.34
CA ILE A 99 19.19 -24.75 -14.71
C ILE A 99 20.54 -24.13 -15.08
N VAL A 100 20.71 -22.82 -14.83
CA VAL A 100 21.95 -22.10 -15.17
C VAL A 100 23.13 -22.63 -14.35
N MET A 101 22.93 -22.87 -13.05
CA MET A 101 23.99 -23.45 -12.20
C MET A 101 24.36 -24.86 -12.66
N SER A 102 23.39 -25.68 -13.06
CA SER A 102 23.65 -27.01 -13.59
C SER A 102 24.46 -26.98 -14.91
N LEU A 103 24.13 -26.03 -15.80
CA LEU A 103 24.87 -25.82 -17.05
C LEU A 103 26.29 -25.33 -16.79
N LEU A 104 26.51 -24.41 -15.81
CA LEU A 104 27.85 -23.94 -15.44
C LEU A 104 28.71 -25.05 -14.89
N LEU A 105 28.17 -25.99 -14.10
CA LEU A 105 28.89 -27.15 -13.58
C LEU A 105 29.35 -28.13 -14.68
N ILE A 106 28.58 -28.22 -15.76
CA ILE A 106 28.91 -29.13 -16.89
C ILE A 106 29.87 -28.44 -17.87
N THR A 107 29.84 -27.12 -17.94
CA THR A 107 30.65 -26.33 -18.89
C THR A 107 32.11 -26.29 -18.45
N LYS A 108 33.01 -26.74 -19.32
CA LYS A 108 34.46 -26.59 -19.08
C LYS A 108 34.96 -25.33 -19.77
N PHE A 109 35.39 -24.37 -19.02
CA PHE A 109 36.03 -23.16 -19.55
C PHE A 109 37.51 -23.43 -19.86
N LYS A 110 38.02 -22.82 -20.95
CA LYS A 110 39.43 -22.96 -21.33
C LYS A 110 40.37 -22.20 -20.39
N SER A 111 39.87 -21.24 -19.63
CA SER A 111 40.62 -20.41 -18.73
C SER A 111 39.90 -20.29 -17.39
N ALA A 112 40.61 -20.43 -16.29
CA ALA A 112 40.06 -20.23 -14.94
C ALA A 112 39.52 -18.79 -14.73
N SER A 113 40.15 -17.80 -15.35
CA SER A 113 39.66 -16.40 -15.28
C SER A 113 38.31 -16.22 -15.94
N ALA A 114 38.01 -16.91 -17.04
CA ALA A 114 36.71 -16.89 -17.69
C ALA A 114 35.64 -17.56 -16.81
N ASP A 115 35.97 -18.65 -16.13
CA ASP A 115 35.10 -19.35 -15.20
C ASP A 115 34.67 -18.43 -14.04
N TYR A 116 35.64 -17.80 -13.37
CA TYR A 116 35.36 -16.85 -12.30
C TYR A 116 34.51 -15.64 -12.76
N LEU A 117 34.81 -15.10 -13.93
CA LEU A 117 34.09 -13.95 -14.47
C LEU A 117 32.64 -14.29 -14.77
N VAL A 118 32.39 -15.42 -15.45
CA VAL A 118 31.02 -15.85 -15.79
C VAL A 118 30.23 -16.19 -14.53
N THR A 119 30.84 -16.94 -13.59
CA THR A 119 30.17 -17.31 -12.34
C THR A 119 29.82 -16.08 -11.50
N SER A 120 30.75 -15.11 -11.38
CA SER A 120 30.48 -13.88 -10.62
C SER A 120 29.39 -13.02 -11.29
N ALA A 121 29.39 -12.89 -12.61
CA ALA A 121 28.38 -12.15 -13.34
C ALA A 121 26.98 -12.79 -13.19
N VAL A 122 26.89 -14.11 -13.29
CA VAL A 122 25.64 -14.85 -13.09
C VAL A 122 25.15 -14.69 -11.65
N THR A 123 26.01 -14.87 -10.66
CA THR A 123 25.66 -14.68 -9.24
C THR A 123 25.14 -13.28 -8.97
N PHE A 124 25.82 -12.25 -9.47
CA PHE A 124 25.41 -10.87 -9.35
C PHE A 124 24.02 -10.63 -9.96
N LEU A 125 23.79 -11.10 -11.20
CA LEU A 125 22.53 -10.94 -11.91
C LEU A 125 21.38 -11.58 -11.13
N PHE A 126 21.55 -12.81 -10.64
CA PHE A 126 20.50 -13.50 -9.89
C PHE A 126 20.26 -12.87 -8.51
N SER A 127 21.30 -12.43 -7.84
CA SER A 127 21.16 -11.67 -6.58
C SER A 127 20.39 -10.39 -6.79
N TYR A 128 20.69 -9.65 -7.85
CA TYR A 128 19.96 -8.44 -8.22
C TYR A 128 18.48 -8.72 -8.53
N LEU A 129 18.20 -9.74 -9.33
CA LEU A 129 16.82 -10.13 -9.65
C LEU A 129 16.05 -10.58 -8.41
N TYR A 130 16.69 -11.31 -7.49
CA TYR A 130 16.08 -11.71 -6.23
C TYR A 130 15.71 -10.48 -5.38
N LEU A 131 16.64 -9.54 -5.21
CA LEU A 131 16.39 -8.30 -4.48
C LEU A 131 15.29 -7.45 -5.15
N LEU A 132 15.29 -7.37 -6.48
CA LEU A 132 14.25 -6.66 -7.22
C LEU A 132 12.87 -7.27 -7.00
N ILE A 133 12.74 -8.59 -7.09
CA ILE A 133 11.47 -9.29 -6.86
C ILE A 133 11.05 -9.12 -5.40
N SER A 134 11.99 -9.23 -4.46
CA SER A 134 11.71 -9.02 -3.03
C SER A 134 11.22 -7.60 -2.74
N GLY A 135 11.80 -6.59 -3.37
CA GLY A 135 11.35 -5.20 -3.23
C GLY A 135 9.99 -4.91 -3.86
N LEU A 136 9.57 -5.72 -4.85
CA LEU A 136 8.25 -5.60 -5.47
C LEU A 136 7.17 -6.42 -4.76
N ASP A 137 7.55 -7.39 -3.92
CA ASP A 137 6.62 -8.32 -3.26
C ASP A 137 5.78 -7.63 -2.19
N ASP A 138 6.35 -6.70 -1.44
CA ASP A 138 5.60 -5.89 -0.47
C ASP A 138 5.86 -4.39 -0.68
N PRO A 139 5.06 -3.71 -1.50
CA PRO A 139 5.19 -2.27 -1.70
C PRO A 139 4.81 -1.44 -0.46
N PHE A 140 4.29 -2.08 0.60
CA PHE A 140 3.92 -1.45 1.86
C PHE A 140 4.89 -1.79 3.01
N ASP A 141 6.01 -2.49 2.73
CA ASP A 141 7.02 -2.78 3.74
C ASP A 141 7.82 -1.52 4.09
N VAL A 142 7.49 -0.94 5.23
CA VAL A 142 8.12 0.31 5.74
C VAL A 142 9.59 0.10 6.11
N PHE A 143 10.04 -1.16 6.31
CA PHE A 143 11.36 -1.46 6.84
C PHE A 143 12.45 -1.70 5.79
N ASN A 144 12.10 -2.02 4.55
CA ASN A 144 13.05 -2.50 3.55
C ASN A 144 13.36 -1.54 2.39
N GLY A 145 13.08 -0.24 2.48
CA GLY A 145 13.78 0.67 1.62
C GLY A 145 13.01 1.56 0.63
N ASP A 146 13.67 1.91 -0.44
CA ASP A 146 13.41 3.01 -1.37
C ASP A 146 12.12 2.89 -2.22
N THR A 147 11.39 1.79 -2.11
CA THR A 147 10.14 1.51 -2.88
C THR A 147 8.86 1.76 -2.08
N ASN A 148 8.96 2.31 -0.89
CA ASN A 148 7.83 2.51 0.01
C ASN A 148 6.81 3.52 -0.50
N VAL A 149 5.53 3.24 -0.23
CA VAL A 149 4.45 4.20 -0.45
C VAL A 149 4.70 5.46 0.37
N ASP A 150 4.82 6.61 -0.28
CA ASP A 150 5.02 7.89 0.40
C ASP A 150 3.74 8.28 1.15
N LEU A 151 3.78 8.24 2.48
CA LEU A 151 2.67 8.62 3.37
C LEU A 151 2.59 10.13 3.64
N LYS A 152 3.55 10.94 3.15
CA LYS A 152 3.53 12.40 3.33
C LYS A 152 2.22 13.09 2.95
N PRO A 153 1.47 12.65 1.90
CA PRO A 153 0.16 13.23 1.61
C PRO A 153 -0.84 13.07 2.75
N ILE A 154 -0.78 11.96 3.47
CA ILE A 154 -1.67 11.68 4.61
C ILE A 154 -1.28 12.55 5.82
N ASP A 155 0.01 12.71 6.09
CA ASP A 155 0.49 13.58 7.15
C ASP A 155 0.11 15.05 6.89
N ARG A 156 0.23 15.52 5.65
CA ARG A 156 -0.25 16.86 5.25
C ARG A 156 -1.75 17.02 5.43
N PHE A 157 -2.52 15.98 5.15
CA PHE A 157 -3.97 16.01 5.39
C PHE A 157 -4.28 16.13 6.89
N LYS A 158 -3.60 15.39 7.76
CA LYS A 158 -3.74 15.50 9.21
C LYS A 158 -3.40 16.90 9.71
N GLN A 159 -2.30 17.49 9.25
CA GLN A 159 -1.91 18.84 9.60
C GLN A 159 -2.96 19.88 9.17
N ARG A 160 -3.57 19.73 7.98
CA ARG A 160 -4.68 20.60 7.55
C ARG A 160 -5.91 20.43 8.43
N LEU A 161 -6.29 19.20 8.77
CA LEU A 161 -7.39 18.98 9.72
C LEU A 161 -7.14 19.68 11.06
N ASP A 162 -5.90 19.72 11.54
CA ASP A 162 -5.55 20.41 12.76
C ASP A 162 -5.65 21.93 12.60
N SER A 163 -5.18 22.49 11.48
CA SER A 163 -5.23 23.94 11.23
C SER A 163 -6.65 24.45 10.97
N ASP A 164 -7.44 23.75 10.18
CA ASP A 164 -8.77 24.21 9.74
C ASP A 164 -9.84 24.12 10.83
N PHE A 165 -9.61 23.32 11.88
CA PHE A 165 -10.51 23.18 13.01
C PHE A 165 -10.08 23.99 14.26
N LEU A 166 -8.93 24.67 14.23
CA LEU A 166 -8.47 25.55 15.31
C LEU A 166 -8.96 26.99 15.16
N VAL A 167 -9.68 27.33 14.07
CA VAL A 167 -10.33 28.61 13.80
C VAL A 167 -11.84 28.46 13.97
#